data_054ea48634e659ab1a1803f44e832b17
#
_entry.id   054ea48634e659ab1a1803f44e832b17
#
_cell.length_a   1.000
_cell.length_b   1.000
_cell.length_c   1.000
_cell.angle_alpha   90.00
_cell.angle_beta   90.00
_cell.angle_gamma   90.00
#
_symmetry.space_group_name_H-M   'P 1'
#
loop_
_entity.id
_entity.type
_entity.pdbx_description
1 polymer ?
#
loop_
_entity_poly.entity_id
_entity_poly.type
_entity_poly.pdbx_seq_one_letter_code
_entity_poly.pdbx_strand_id
1 'polypeptide(L)'
;MNKKLKITLITLAVIIIVIVGAFQGLKAFVGSIHDQRSCEWANIDNIEMHAKLDIPKVIKSDCNYSEHTNTKMAYFELDSTALNTENYIQANGLTKMDDTSQVDSQKYLNLDKNFTGDLAFYFRKNSYQLENTYILLDASSHKLWVTIEYED
;
A
#
# COMPACT_ATOMS: atom_id res chain seq x y z
N MET A 1 53.08 21.20 16.49
CA MET A 1 52.30 19.93 16.29
C MET A 1 52.97 19.12 15.19
N ASN A 2 53.29 17.87 15.49
CA ASN A 2 54.04 16.99 14.58
C ASN A 2 53.22 16.70 13.31
N LYS A 3 53.85 16.77 12.10
CA LYS A 3 53.16 16.61 10.81
C LYS A 3 52.37 15.27 10.74
N LYS A 4 52.92 14.20 11.33
CA LYS A 4 52.27 12.89 11.44
C LYS A 4 50.98 12.96 12.28
N LEU A 5 51.01 13.69 13.42
CA LEU A 5 49.85 13.85 14.29
C LEU A 5 48.69 14.61 13.58
N LYS A 6 49.03 15.64 12.79
CA LYS A 6 48.05 16.37 11.99
C LYS A 6 47.33 15.45 10.99
N ILE A 7 48.07 14.64 10.26
CA ILE A 7 47.52 13.72 9.26
C ILE A 7 46.60 12.71 9.94
N THR A 8 47.03 12.12 11.05
CA THR A 8 46.21 11.14 11.80
C THR A 8 44.92 11.75 12.30
N LEU A 9 44.94 12.99 12.83
CA LEU A 9 43.73 13.68 13.29
C LEU A 9 42.76 13.98 12.14
N ILE A 10 43.26 14.42 10.97
CA ILE A 10 42.44 14.68 9.81
C ILE A 10 41.83 13.38 9.30
N THR A 11 42.59 12.30 9.21
CA THR A 11 42.05 10.99 8.78
C THR A 11 40.97 10.48 9.73
N LEU A 12 41.16 10.62 11.04
CA LEU A 12 40.19 10.23 12.04
C LEU A 12 38.87 11.05 11.90
N ALA A 13 39.02 12.37 11.71
CA ALA A 13 37.87 13.25 11.51
C ALA A 13 37.08 12.87 10.26
N VAL A 14 37.74 12.56 9.14
CA VAL A 14 37.11 12.13 7.90
C VAL A 14 36.34 10.80 8.11
N ILE A 15 36.95 9.84 8.79
CA ILE A 15 36.33 8.55 9.09
C ILE A 15 35.06 8.76 9.93
N ILE A 16 35.09 9.62 10.95
CA ILE A 16 33.94 9.92 11.79
C ILE A 16 32.80 10.56 10.95
N ILE A 17 33.14 11.51 10.09
CA ILE A 17 32.14 12.16 9.21
C ILE A 17 31.48 11.15 8.28
N VAL A 18 32.24 10.22 7.68
CA VAL A 18 31.71 9.17 6.80
C VAL A 18 30.79 8.22 7.58
N ILE A 19 31.18 7.80 8.78
CA ILE A 19 30.34 6.92 9.62
C ILE A 19 29.04 7.61 10.01
N VAL A 20 29.10 8.87 10.46
CA VAL A 20 27.90 9.63 10.84
C VAL A 20 26.99 9.85 9.63
N GLY A 21 27.57 10.18 8.46
CA GLY A 21 26.82 10.35 7.22
C GLY A 21 26.12 9.07 6.78
N ALA A 22 26.82 7.93 6.84
CA ALA A 22 26.24 6.62 6.53
C ALA A 22 25.09 6.27 7.49
N PHE A 23 25.25 6.54 8.78
CA PHE A 23 24.22 6.27 9.79
C PHE A 23 22.96 7.14 9.60
N GLN A 24 23.13 8.43 9.28
CA GLN A 24 22.02 9.34 8.98
C GLN A 24 21.32 8.95 7.68
N GLY A 25 22.07 8.58 6.64
CA GLY A 25 21.52 8.09 5.39
C GLY A 25 20.69 6.81 5.58
N LEU A 26 21.20 5.84 6.37
CA LEU A 26 20.48 4.62 6.68
C LEU A 26 19.18 4.89 7.46
N LYS A 27 19.25 5.77 8.45
CA LYS A 27 18.06 6.18 9.24
C LYS A 27 17.01 6.85 8.36
N ALA A 28 17.41 7.75 7.46
CA ALA A 28 16.50 8.40 6.52
C ALA A 28 15.87 7.39 5.55
N PHE A 29 16.64 6.41 5.06
CA PHE A 29 16.16 5.36 4.18
C PHE A 29 15.13 4.45 4.88
N VAL A 30 15.40 3.99 6.10
CA VAL A 30 14.45 3.18 6.88
C VAL A 30 13.18 3.98 7.20
N GLY A 31 13.29 5.26 7.57
CA GLY A 31 12.15 6.15 7.75
C GLY A 31 11.29 6.27 6.49
N SER A 32 11.92 6.45 5.33
CA SER A 32 11.22 6.55 4.04
C SER A 32 10.42 5.28 3.69
N ILE A 33 10.92 4.08 4.00
CA ILE A 33 10.18 2.83 3.80
C ILE A 33 8.97 2.75 4.74
N HIS A 34 9.13 3.14 6.00
CA HIS A 34 8.03 3.17 6.96
C HIS A 34 6.93 4.16 6.53
N ASP A 35 7.30 5.37 6.09
CA ASP A 35 6.37 6.38 5.60
C ASP A 35 5.59 5.92 4.36
N GLN A 36 6.21 5.11 3.48
CA GLN A 36 5.53 4.53 2.31
C GLN A 36 4.45 3.51 2.70
N ARG A 37 4.60 2.81 3.81
CA ARG A 37 3.59 1.88 4.34
C ARG A 37 2.44 2.61 5.04
N SER A 38 2.71 3.77 5.65
CA SER A 38 1.67 4.57 6.33
C SER A 38 0.63 5.12 5.34
N CYS A 39 -0.49 5.57 5.87
CA CYS A 39 -1.55 6.22 5.07
C CYS A 39 -1.31 7.73 4.88
N GLU A 40 -0.24 8.28 5.42
CA GLU A 40 0.03 9.73 5.42
C GLU A 40 0.60 10.23 4.09
N TRP A 41 1.19 9.34 3.27
CA TRP A 41 1.93 9.74 2.08
C TRP A 41 1.41 9.10 0.78
N ALA A 42 1.21 9.93 -0.27
CA ALA A 42 0.92 9.57 -1.68
C ALA A 42 0.10 8.28 -1.86
N ASN A 43 -1.04 8.21 -1.19
CA ASN A 43 -1.64 6.94 -0.86
C ASN A 43 -2.14 6.17 -2.09
N ILE A 44 -2.69 6.85 -3.10
CA ILE A 44 -3.23 6.20 -4.31
C ILE A 44 -2.08 5.61 -5.13
N ASP A 45 -1.09 6.40 -5.51
CA ASP A 45 0.05 5.95 -6.33
C ASP A 45 0.81 4.81 -5.66
N ASN A 46 0.97 4.88 -4.33
CA ASN A 46 1.59 3.81 -3.56
C ASN A 46 0.77 2.52 -3.61
N ILE A 47 -0.55 2.60 -3.43
CA ILE A 47 -1.44 1.44 -3.50
C ILE A 47 -1.47 0.85 -4.91
N GLU A 48 -1.54 1.66 -5.94
CA GLU A 48 -1.48 1.22 -7.35
C GLU A 48 -0.21 0.44 -7.64
N MET A 49 0.92 0.96 -7.19
CA MET A 49 2.23 0.34 -7.40
C MET A 49 2.33 -1.04 -6.73
N HIS A 50 1.91 -1.16 -5.48
CA HIS A 50 1.98 -2.41 -4.71
C HIS A 50 0.90 -3.41 -5.15
N ALA A 51 -0.34 -2.94 -5.33
CA ALA A 51 -1.45 -3.80 -5.74
C ALA A 51 -1.44 -4.15 -7.23
N LYS A 52 -0.59 -3.51 -8.06
CA LYS A 52 -0.62 -3.65 -9.53
C LYS A 52 -2.02 -3.40 -10.08
N LEU A 53 -2.62 -2.31 -9.65
CA LEU A 53 -4.00 -1.91 -9.91
C LEU A 53 -4.00 -0.46 -10.36
N ASP A 54 -4.80 -0.12 -11.36
CA ASP A 54 -5.08 1.27 -11.71
C ASP A 54 -6.32 1.73 -10.92
N ILE A 55 -6.22 2.82 -10.18
CA ILE A 55 -7.31 3.38 -9.39
C ILE A 55 -7.87 4.59 -10.12
N PRO A 56 -9.06 4.49 -10.75
CA PRO A 56 -9.62 5.59 -11.52
C PRO A 56 -10.02 6.75 -10.60
N LYS A 57 -10.62 7.79 -11.17
CA LYS A 57 -11.03 8.97 -10.42
C LYS A 57 -11.85 8.62 -9.17
N VAL A 58 -11.35 9.06 -8.02
CA VAL A 58 -11.90 8.79 -6.69
C VAL A 58 -12.77 9.96 -6.23
N ILE A 59 -13.96 9.66 -5.68
CA ILE A 59 -14.85 10.64 -5.03
C ILE A 59 -14.51 10.73 -3.55
N LYS A 60 -14.25 9.58 -2.91
CA LYS A 60 -13.94 9.49 -1.50
C LYS A 60 -12.93 8.37 -1.26
N SER A 61 -12.02 8.59 -0.34
CA SER A 61 -11.06 7.57 0.10
C SER A 61 -10.93 7.54 1.61
N ASP A 62 -10.60 6.37 2.12
CA ASP A 62 -10.22 6.14 3.51
C ASP A 62 -9.08 5.14 3.55
N CYS A 63 -8.19 5.24 4.54
CA CYS A 63 -7.05 4.36 4.67
C CYS A 63 -6.68 4.15 6.13
N ASN A 64 -6.26 2.95 6.46
CA ASN A 64 -5.73 2.58 7.77
C ASN A 64 -4.49 1.71 7.61
N TYR A 65 -3.45 1.98 8.38
CA TYR A 65 -2.27 1.13 8.48
C TYR A 65 -2.11 0.64 9.91
N SER A 66 -2.00 -0.66 10.08
CA SER A 66 -1.77 -1.34 11.33
C SER A 66 -0.32 -1.81 11.42
N GLU A 67 0.50 -1.18 12.27
CA GLU A 67 1.87 -1.62 12.54
C GLU A 67 1.94 -3.01 13.16
N HIS A 68 0.94 -3.38 13.97
CA HIS A 68 0.90 -4.68 14.64
C HIS A 68 0.75 -5.86 13.67
N THR A 69 -0.04 -5.68 12.62
CA THR A 69 -0.27 -6.71 11.60
C THR A 69 0.51 -6.43 10.31
N ASN A 70 1.28 -5.34 10.27
CA ASN A 70 1.99 -4.85 9.09
C ASN A 70 1.09 -4.82 7.84
N THR A 71 -0.13 -4.28 8.02
CA THR A 71 -1.20 -4.33 7.02
C THR A 71 -1.72 -2.94 6.72
N LYS A 72 -1.77 -2.59 5.44
CA LYS A 72 -2.40 -1.37 4.92
C LYS A 72 -3.74 -1.74 4.30
N MET A 73 -4.80 -1.07 4.73
CA MET A 73 -6.15 -1.23 4.20
C MET A 73 -6.64 0.09 3.65
N ALA A 74 -7.12 0.10 2.43
CA ALA A 74 -7.68 1.28 1.79
C ALA A 74 -9.07 1.01 1.22
N TYR A 75 -9.88 2.05 1.18
CA TYR A 75 -11.23 2.07 0.64
C TYR A 75 -11.39 3.27 -0.28
N PHE A 76 -12.04 3.07 -1.41
CA PHE A 76 -12.30 4.10 -2.41
C PHE A 76 -13.74 4.03 -2.90
N GLU A 77 -14.39 5.18 -3.01
CA GLU A 77 -15.60 5.37 -3.82
C GLU A 77 -15.19 5.95 -5.18
N LEU A 78 -15.44 5.19 -6.24
CA LEU A 78 -15.02 5.54 -7.60
C LEU A 78 -16.10 6.38 -8.30
N ASP A 79 -15.66 7.32 -9.14
CA ASP A 79 -16.58 8.12 -9.96
C ASP A 79 -17.20 7.26 -11.05
N SER A 80 -18.48 6.90 -10.88
CA SER A 80 -19.24 6.08 -11.82
C SER A 80 -19.33 6.68 -13.23
N THR A 81 -19.19 8.00 -13.37
CA THR A 81 -19.24 8.67 -14.68
C THR A 81 -17.94 8.54 -15.47
N ALA A 82 -16.82 8.29 -14.76
CA ALA A 82 -15.50 8.12 -15.34
C ALA A 82 -15.10 6.65 -15.46
N LEU A 83 -15.85 5.72 -14.83
CA LEU A 83 -15.52 4.30 -14.74
C LEU A 83 -16.32 3.49 -15.77
N ASN A 84 -15.61 2.88 -16.73
CA ASN A 84 -16.14 1.74 -17.47
C ASN A 84 -15.88 0.46 -16.69
N THR A 85 -16.85 0.00 -15.94
CA THR A 85 -16.70 -1.11 -14.98
C THR A 85 -16.26 -2.41 -15.63
N GLU A 86 -16.77 -2.79 -16.80
CA GLU A 86 -16.37 -4.01 -17.52
C GLU A 86 -14.90 -3.95 -17.94
N ASN A 87 -14.50 -2.85 -18.58
CA ASN A 87 -13.11 -2.66 -18.97
C ASN A 87 -12.17 -2.64 -17.77
N TYR A 88 -12.60 -2.03 -16.68
CA TYR A 88 -11.83 -1.98 -15.44
C TYR A 88 -11.59 -3.37 -14.84
N ILE A 89 -12.65 -4.19 -14.75
CA ILE A 89 -12.59 -5.57 -14.28
C ILE A 89 -11.61 -6.38 -15.12
N GLN A 90 -11.73 -6.29 -16.44
CA GLN A 90 -10.89 -7.04 -17.37
C GLN A 90 -9.43 -6.57 -17.32
N ALA A 91 -9.18 -5.26 -17.35
CA ALA A 91 -7.83 -4.70 -17.34
C ALA A 91 -7.06 -5.03 -16.05
N ASN A 92 -7.76 -5.11 -14.92
CA ASN A 92 -7.19 -5.42 -13.63
C ASN A 92 -7.26 -6.91 -13.25
N GLY A 93 -7.75 -7.78 -14.14
CA GLY A 93 -7.81 -9.22 -13.92
C GLY A 93 -8.67 -9.62 -12.71
N LEU A 94 -9.75 -8.88 -12.45
CA LEU A 94 -10.67 -9.17 -11.35
C LEU A 94 -11.62 -10.30 -11.76
N THR A 95 -11.83 -11.25 -10.86
CA THR A 95 -12.69 -12.41 -11.09
C THR A 95 -14.00 -12.26 -10.31
N LYS A 96 -15.12 -12.56 -10.96
CA LYS A 96 -16.43 -12.53 -10.30
C LYS A 96 -16.47 -13.51 -9.12
N MET A 97 -17.01 -13.07 -8.02
CA MET A 97 -17.23 -13.91 -6.85
C MET A 97 -18.63 -14.52 -6.90
N ASP A 98 -18.72 -15.83 -6.90
CA ASP A 98 -20.00 -16.55 -6.97
C ASP A 98 -20.67 -16.66 -5.59
N ASP A 99 -19.86 -16.63 -4.52
CA ASP A 99 -20.32 -16.74 -3.15
C ASP A 99 -19.71 -15.65 -2.26
N THR A 100 -20.56 -14.69 -1.87
CA THR A 100 -20.15 -13.56 -1.01
C THR A 100 -19.86 -13.97 0.44
N SER A 101 -20.27 -15.17 0.87
CA SER A 101 -19.93 -15.68 2.20
C SER A 101 -18.43 -15.95 2.37
N GLN A 102 -17.69 -16.04 1.26
CA GLN A 102 -16.23 -16.21 1.25
C GLN A 102 -15.47 -14.90 1.48
N VAL A 103 -16.17 -13.76 1.52
CA VAL A 103 -15.53 -12.47 1.80
C VAL A 103 -15.17 -12.39 3.27
N ASP A 104 -13.87 -12.43 3.57
CA ASP A 104 -13.38 -12.11 4.90
C ASP A 104 -13.44 -10.60 5.14
N SER A 105 -14.54 -10.15 5.75
CA SER A 105 -14.77 -8.71 5.99
C SER A 105 -13.71 -8.06 6.89
N GLN A 106 -12.92 -8.83 7.64
CA GLN A 106 -11.85 -8.29 8.48
C GLN A 106 -10.65 -7.83 7.65
N LYS A 107 -10.53 -8.33 6.42
CA LYS A 107 -9.47 -7.92 5.48
C LYS A 107 -9.76 -6.60 4.78
N TYR A 108 -10.96 -6.03 4.93
CA TYR A 108 -11.34 -4.83 4.17
C TYR A 108 -11.82 -3.71 5.07
N LEU A 109 -11.28 -2.52 4.89
CA LEU A 109 -11.57 -1.36 5.70
C LEU A 109 -13.07 -0.98 5.63
N ASN A 110 -13.72 -0.93 6.79
CA ASN A 110 -15.13 -0.52 6.92
C ASN A 110 -16.12 -1.34 6.07
N LEU A 111 -15.76 -2.58 5.72
CA LEU A 111 -16.66 -3.46 4.99
C LEU A 111 -17.77 -3.97 5.92
N ASP A 112 -19.02 -3.62 5.62
CA ASP A 112 -20.17 -4.12 6.39
C ASP A 112 -20.33 -5.63 6.17
N LYS A 113 -20.53 -6.37 7.27
CA LYS A 113 -20.77 -7.82 7.22
C LYS A 113 -22.16 -8.19 6.72
N ASN A 114 -23.11 -7.25 6.76
CA ASN A 114 -24.49 -7.48 6.37
C ASN A 114 -24.69 -7.08 4.91
N PHE A 115 -24.18 -7.91 4.00
CA PHE A 115 -24.45 -7.74 2.58
C PHE A 115 -25.92 -8.01 2.27
N THR A 116 -26.71 -6.96 2.12
CA THR A 116 -28.11 -7.05 1.70
C THR A 116 -28.25 -6.42 0.32
N GLY A 117 -28.50 -7.25 -0.70
CA GLY A 117 -28.76 -6.78 -2.07
C GLY A 117 -28.07 -7.62 -3.15
N ASP A 118 -28.35 -7.31 -4.41
CA ASP A 118 -27.68 -7.88 -5.58
C ASP A 118 -26.26 -7.31 -5.73
N LEU A 119 -25.35 -7.76 -4.88
CA LEU A 119 -23.97 -7.32 -4.91
C LEU A 119 -23.19 -8.05 -6.00
N ALA A 120 -22.53 -7.30 -6.85
CA ALA A 120 -21.66 -7.83 -7.89
C ALA A 120 -20.21 -7.68 -7.45
N PHE A 121 -19.73 -8.59 -6.61
CA PHE A 121 -18.34 -8.58 -6.17
C PHE A 121 -17.39 -9.22 -7.19
N TYR A 122 -16.29 -8.54 -7.39
CA TYR A 122 -15.13 -9.04 -8.13
C TYR A 122 -13.91 -8.94 -7.25
N PHE A 123 -13.06 -9.95 -7.29
CA PHE A 123 -11.89 -10.01 -6.43
C PHE A 123 -10.64 -10.41 -7.20
N ARG A 124 -9.48 -10.06 -6.65
CA ARG A 124 -8.17 -10.59 -7.03
C ARG A 124 -7.30 -10.70 -5.79
N LYS A 125 -6.60 -11.82 -5.67
CA LYS A 125 -5.51 -12.00 -4.72
C LYS A 125 -4.21 -12.12 -5.49
N ASN A 126 -3.19 -11.40 -5.06
CA ASN A 126 -1.83 -11.47 -5.58
C ASN A 126 -0.85 -11.68 -4.42
N SER A 127 0.19 -12.48 -4.67
CA SER A 127 1.34 -12.60 -3.79
C SER A 127 2.59 -12.33 -4.61
N TYR A 128 3.35 -11.31 -4.24
CA TYR A 128 4.55 -10.93 -4.95
C TYR A 128 5.64 -10.48 -3.97
N GLN A 129 6.82 -11.10 -4.04
CA GLN A 129 7.91 -10.87 -3.10
C GLN A 129 7.46 -11.10 -1.64
N LEU A 130 7.51 -10.06 -0.81
CA LEU A 130 7.15 -10.05 0.60
C LEU A 130 5.78 -9.35 0.83
N GLU A 131 4.87 -9.44 -0.14
CA GLU A 131 3.58 -8.75 -0.07
C GLU A 131 2.45 -9.64 -0.56
N ASN A 132 1.34 -9.64 0.19
CA ASN A 132 0.08 -10.22 -0.23
C ASN A 132 -0.94 -9.10 -0.44
N THR A 133 -1.53 -9.02 -1.61
CA THR A 133 -2.56 -8.01 -1.90
C THR A 133 -3.91 -8.66 -2.12
N TYR A 134 -4.93 -8.04 -1.55
CA TYR A 134 -6.33 -8.46 -1.67
C TYR A 134 -7.14 -7.28 -2.21
N ILE A 135 -7.78 -7.48 -3.33
CA ILE A 135 -8.57 -6.46 -4.01
C ILE A 135 -10.00 -6.96 -4.07
N LEU A 136 -10.94 -6.11 -3.68
CA LEU A 136 -12.37 -6.36 -3.76
C LEU A 136 -13.05 -5.15 -4.39
N LEU A 137 -13.82 -5.38 -5.45
CA LEU A 137 -14.64 -4.38 -6.11
C LEU A 137 -16.11 -4.77 -5.99
N ASP A 138 -16.92 -3.89 -5.44
CA ASP A 138 -18.37 -3.93 -5.64
C ASP A 138 -18.72 -3.12 -6.90
N ALA A 139 -19.01 -3.83 -7.97
CA ALA A 139 -19.31 -3.23 -9.26
C ALA A 139 -20.67 -2.49 -9.27
N SER A 140 -21.59 -2.84 -8.37
CA SER A 140 -22.91 -2.21 -8.28
C SER A 140 -22.87 -0.84 -7.60
N SER A 141 -22.04 -0.69 -6.58
CA SER A 141 -21.89 0.56 -5.83
C SER A 141 -20.62 1.34 -6.16
N HIS A 142 -19.76 0.83 -7.07
CA HIS A 142 -18.48 1.43 -7.48
C HIS A 142 -17.53 1.64 -6.30
N LYS A 143 -17.49 0.67 -5.38
CA LYS A 143 -16.63 0.69 -4.21
C LYS A 143 -15.48 -0.29 -4.39
N LEU A 144 -14.27 0.18 -4.09
CA LEU A 144 -13.05 -0.59 -4.20
C LEU A 144 -12.35 -0.65 -2.85
N TRP A 145 -11.98 -1.85 -2.44
CA TRP A 145 -11.12 -2.10 -1.27
C TRP A 145 -9.82 -2.72 -1.72
N VAL A 146 -8.74 -2.26 -1.12
CA VAL A 146 -7.40 -2.81 -1.33
C VAL A 146 -6.75 -3.04 0.02
N THR A 147 -6.27 -4.25 0.24
CA THR A 147 -5.48 -4.61 1.41
C THR A 147 -4.11 -5.09 0.97
N ILE A 148 -3.08 -4.59 1.61
CA ILE A 148 -1.69 -4.97 1.40
C ILE A 148 -1.14 -5.46 2.73
N GLU A 149 -0.81 -6.75 2.81
CA GLU A 149 -0.12 -7.36 3.93
C GLU A 149 1.37 -7.46 3.57
N TYR A 150 2.22 -6.80 4.37
CA TYR A 150 3.67 -6.84 4.20
C TYR A 150 4.25 -7.96 5.05
N GLU A 151 5.01 -8.86 4.45
CA GLU A 151 5.78 -9.88 5.16
C GLU A 151 7.15 -9.29 5.56
N ASP A 152 7.61 -9.53 6.78
CA ASP A 152 8.90 -9.06 7.32
C ASP A 152 10.05 -10.00 6.93
#